data_eb06a3d97d0b01634537e01a01d34035
#
_entry.id   eb06a3d97d0b01634537e01a01d34035
#
_cell.length_a   1.000
_cell.length_b   1.000
_cell.length_c   1.000
_cell.angle_alpha   90.00
_cell.angle_beta   90.00
_cell.angle_gamma   90.00
#
_symmetry.space_group_name_H-M   'P 1'
#
loop_
_entity.id
_entity.type
_entity.pdbx_description
1 polymer ?
#
loop_
_entity_poly.entity_id
_entity_poly.type
_entity_poly.pdbx_seq_one_letter_code
_entity_poly.pdbx_strand_id
1 'polypeptide(L)'
;MIGCEPTGHYWYTFYQFVKDHGMKLAFVNPASVKKAKELDDNSPKKTDLKDPKTIAKLVIDGRYSFPYVPEGIYAEIREVVSSRDRIMKELNAASNRIQRWLKIYFPEYLT
;
A
#
# COMPACT_ATOMS: atom_id res chain seq x y z
N MET A 1 19.73 -7.18 7.49
CA MET A 1 18.37 -6.64 7.45
C MET A 1 18.27 -5.59 6.36
N ILE A 2 17.20 -5.63 5.57
CA ILE A 2 16.97 -4.71 4.45
C ILE A 2 15.74 -3.90 4.78
N GLY A 3 15.83 -2.57 4.66
CA GLY A 3 14.71 -1.66 4.82
C GLY A 3 14.09 -1.32 3.47
N CYS A 4 12.76 -1.27 3.39
CA CYS A 4 12.06 -0.77 2.23
C CYS A 4 10.80 0.01 2.60
N GLU A 5 10.35 0.84 1.68
CA GLU A 5 9.09 1.53 1.76
C GLU A 5 8.02 0.67 1.06
N PRO A 6 6.91 0.32 1.72
CA PRO A 6 5.87 -0.49 1.11
C PRO A 6 5.05 0.33 0.09
N THR A 7 5.41 0.22 -1.18
CA THR A 7 4.72 0.89 -2.27
C THR A 7 4.11 -0.13 -3.23
N GLY A 8 2.81 0.00 -3.50
CA GLY A 8 2.09 -0.89 -4.39
C GLY A 8 2.17 -2.36 -3.99
N HIS A 9 2.39 -3.23 -4.97
CA HIS A 9 2.50 -4.68 -4.78
C HIS A 9 3.93 -5.22 -5.00
N TYR A 10 4.87 -4.40 -5.43
CA TYR A 10 6.25 -4.81 -5.76
C TYR A 10 7.02 -5.35 -4.56
N TRP A 11 6.72 -4.85 -3.37
CA TRP A 11 7.37 -5.29 -2.13
C TRP A 11 7.16 -6.78 -1.83
N TYR A 12 6.05 -7.37 -2.29
CA TYR A 12 5.72 -8.77 -2.00
C TYR A 12 6.70 -9.74 -2.67
N THR A 13 6.99 -9.54 -3.95
CA THR A 13 8.00 -10.32 -4.68
C THR A 13 9.39 -10.15 -4.06
N PHE A 14 9.71 -8.92 -3.69
CA PHE A 14 10.97 -8.61 -3.01
C PHE A 14 11.04 -9.27 -1.62
N TYR A 15 9.95 -9.29 -0.88
CA TYR A 15 9.85 -9.99 0.40
C TYR A 15 10.16 -11.48 0.26
N GLN A 16 9.57 -12.16 -0.73
CA GLN A 16 9.84 -13.58 -0.99
C GLN A 16 11.32 -13.82 -1.28
N PHE A 17 11.91 -13.00 -2.13
CA PHE A 17 13.34 -13.07 -2.44
C PHE A 17 14.21 -12.91 -1.20
N VAL A 18 13.95 -11.92 -0.38
CA VAL A 18 14.69 -11.64 0.86
C VAL A 18 14.54 -12.80 1.86
N LYS A 19 13.34 -13.35 2.00
CA LYS A 19 13.06 -14.51 2.85
C LYS A 19 13.82 -15.76 2.40
N ASP A 20 13.82 -16.05 1.09
CA ASP A 20 14.52 -17.22 0.52
C ASP A 20 16.04 -17.15 0.71
N HIS A 21 16.59 -15.95 0.84
CA HIS A 21 18.01 -15.73 1.11
C HIS A 21 18.34 -15.61 2.62
N GLY A 22 17.40 -15.92 3.49
CA GLY A 22 17.61 -15.89 4.94
C GLY A 22 17.79 -14.49 5.54
N MET A 23 17.42 -13.45 4.81
CA MET A 23 17.48 -12.06 5.25
C MET A 23 16.15 -11.61 5.84
N LYS A 24 16.17 -10.50 6.60
CA LYS A 24 14.96 -9.86 7.15
C LYS A 24 14.64 -8.61 6.38
N LEU A 25 13.37 -8.44 6.04
CA LEU A 25 12.82 -7.24 5.44
C LEU A 25 12.10 -6.40 6.49
N ALA A 26 12.46 -5.14 6.63
CA ALA A 26 11.81 -4.18 7.51
C ALA A 26 11.09 -3.12 6.69
N PHE A 27 9.87 -2.77 7.11
CA PHE A 27 9.10 -1.70 6.50
C PHE A 27 9.29 -0.38 7.22
N VAL A 28 9.53 0.65 6.44
CA VAL A 28 9.61 2.04 6.90
C VAL A 28 8.37 2.80 6.40
N ASN A 29 7.74 3.55 7.29
CA ASN A 29 6.55 4.32 6.94
C ASN A 29 6.91 5.43 5.93
N PRO A 30 6.22 5.50 4.77
CA PRO A 30 6.45 6.55 3.76
C PRO A 30 6.37 7.98 4.31
N ALA A 31 5.46 8.24 5.25
CA ALA A 31 5.34 9.54 5.89
C ALA A 31 6.59 9.89 6.73
N SER A 32 7.19 8.88 7.38
CA SER A 32 8.44 9.07 8.13
C SER A 32 9.62 9.33 7.20
N VAL A 33 9.68 8.65 6.07
CA VAL A 33 10.70 8.89 5.03
C VAL A 33 10.62 10.32 4.52
N LYS A 34 9.42 10.80 4.21
CA LYS A 34 9.19 12.18 3.75
C LYS A 34 9.63 13.21 4.79
N LYS A 35 9.21 13.04 6.05
CA LYS A 35 9.59 13.95 7.14
C LYS A 35 11.09 13.95 7.41
N ALA A 36 11.73 12.78 7.42
CA ALA A 36 13.18 12.69 7.62
C ALA A 36 13.96 13.36 6.50
N LYS A 37 13.48 13.27 5.25
CA LYS A 37 14.06 13.99 4.12
C LYS A 37 13.97 15.51 4.29
N GLU A 38 12.81 16.01 4.70
CA GLU A 38 12.58 17.44 4.91
C GLU A 38 13.48 17.99 6.03
N LEU A 39 13.79 17.19 7.04
CA LEU A 39 14.69 17.56 8.14
C LEU A 39 16.17 17.56 7.71
N ASP A 40 16.58 16.63 6.87
CA ASP A 40 17.97 16.51 6.42
C ASP A 40 18.33 17.52 5.32
N ASP A 41 17.36 17.92 4.53
CA ASP A 41 17.56 18.82 3.40
C ASP A 41 16.24 19.56 3.11
N ASN A 42 16.21 20.87 3.33
CA ASN A 42 15.04 21.71 3.03
C ASN A 42 14.61 21.74 1.55
N SER A 43 15.17 20.84 0.73
CA SER A 43 14.86 20.67 -0.67
C SER A 43 13.76 19.64 -0.87
N PRO A 44 12.59 20.02 -1.48
CA PRO A 44 11.52 19.08 -1.79
C PRO A 44 11.85 18.13 -2.93
N LYS A 45 13.05 18.16 -3.47
CA LYS A 45 13.44 17.34 -4.62
C LYS A 45 13.53 15.86 -4.22
N LYS A 46 12.65 15.04 -4.79
CA LYS A 46 12.80 13.60 -4.85
C LYS A 46 14.04 13.26 -5.68
N THR A 47 15.07 12.74 -5.05
CA THR A 47 16.18 12.12 -5.77
C THR A 47 16.27 10.67 -5.33
N ASP A 48 16.30 9.74 -6.27
CA ASP A 48 16.37 8.30 -6.02
C ASP A 48 17.59 7.89 -5.17
N LEU A 49 18.59 8.75 -5.07
CA LEU A 49 19.79 8.54 -4.25
C LEU A 49 19.59 8.89 -2.76
N LYS A 50 18.63 9.78 -2.45
CA LYS A 50 18.37 10.20 -1.05
C LYS A 50 17.47 9.23 -0.31
N ASP A 51 16.55 8.57 -1.00
CA ASP A 51 15.59 7.67 -0.40
C ASP A 51 16.23 6.46 0.30
N PRO A 52 17.15 5.72 -0.32
CA PRO A 52 17.82 4.60 0.33
C PRO A 52 18.61 5.00 1.58
N LYS A 53 19.28 6.16 1.55
CA LYS A 53 20.02 6.67 2.70
C LYS A 53 19.10 7.03 3.86
N THR A 54 17.97 7.66 3.59
CA THR A 54 16.97 8.02 4.58
C THR A 54 16.33 6.78 5.19
N ILE A 55 15.99 5.79 4.38
CA ILE A 55 15.45 4.50 4.83
C ILE A 55 16.46 3.79 5.73
N ALA A 56 17.74 3.74 5.34
CA ALA A 56 18.79 3.15 6.14
C ALA A 56 18.94 3.82 7.52
N LYS A 57 18.88 5.13 7.58
CA LYS A 57 18.88 5.90 8.84
C LYS A 57 17.70 5.55 9.74
N LEU A 58 16.49 5.49 9.19
CA LEU A 58 15.30 5.13 9.95
C LEU A 58 15.37 3.70 10.50
N VAL A 59 15.94 2.77 9.75
CA VAL A 59 16.17 1.40 10.20
C VAL A 59 17.20 1.37 11.34
N ILE A 60 18.29 2.12 11.24
CA ILE A 60 19.31 2.23 12.30
C ILE A 60 18.69 2.83 13.58
N ASP A 61 17.81 3.82 13.44
CA ASP A 61 17.12 4.47 14.55
C ASP A 61 16.00 3.62 15.17
N GLY A 62 15.75 2.42 14.66
CA GLY A 62 14.71 1.52 15.14
C GLY A 62 13.29 1.91 14.72
N ARG A 63 13.14 2.81 13.76
CA ARG A 63 11.84 3.28 13.24
C ARG A 63 11.35 2.44 12.07
N TYR A 64 11.14 1.18 12.31
CA TYR A 64 10.67 0.22 11.33
C TYR A 64 9.71 -0.78 11.95
N SER A 65 8.99 -1.50 11.09
CA SER A 65 8.16 -2.64 11.47
C SER A 65 8.43 -3.83 10.55
N PHE A 66 8.20 -5.03 11.07
CA PHE A 66 8.23 -6.21 10.20
C PHE A 66 6.88 -6.43 9.55
N PRO A 67 6.84 -6.73 8.25
CA PRO A 67 5.58 -7.02 7.57
C PRO A 67 4.98 -8.33 8.11
N TYR A 68 3.67 -8.32 8.34
CA TYR A 68 2.92 -9.54 8.48
C TYR A 68 2.46 -10.00 7.10
N VAL A 69 2.98 -11.12 6.65
CA VAL A 69 2.59 -11.72 5.37
C VAL A 69 1.84 -13.02 5.68
N PRO A 70 0.52 -13.06 5.43
CA PRO A 70 -0.25 -14.28 5.65
C PRO A 70 0.21 -15.38 4.68
N GLU A 71 0.24 -16.62 5.18
CA GLU A 71 0.62 -17.81 4.41
C GLU A 71 -0.52 -18.83 4.42
N GLY A 72 -0.53 -19.71 3.40
CA GLY A 72 -1.50 -20.78 3.28
C GLY A 72 -2.94 -20.29 3.18
N ILE A 73 -3.83 -20.86 3.97
CA ILE A 73 -5.26 -20.54 3.94
C ILE A 73 -5.55 -19.07 4.27
N TYR A 74 -4.75 -18.45 5.14
CA TYR A 74 -4.92 -17.03 5.48
C TYR A 74 -4.60 -16.10 4.30
N ALA A 75 -3.63 -16.46 3.47
CA ALA A 75 -3.34 -15.74 2.25
C ALA A 75 -4.50 -15.84 1.24
N GLU A 76 -5.09 -17.04 1.09
CA GLU A 76 -6.25 -17.26 0.24
C GLU A 76 -7.48 -16.48 0.72
N ILE A 77 -7.78 -16.51 2.03
CA ILE A 77 -8.89 -15.76 2.62
C ILE A 77 -8.69 -14.25 2.38
N ARG A 78 -7.51 -13.74 2.58
CA ARG A 78 -7.21 -12.32 2.35
C ARG A 78 -7.47 -11.92 0.90
N GLU A 79 -7.04 -12.74 -0.05
CA GLU A 79 -7.25 -12.49 -1.48
C GLU A 79 -8.74 -12.52 -1.86
N VAL A 80 -9.48 -13.51 -1.35
CA VAL A 80 -10.93 -13.63 -1.57
C VAL A 80 -11.67 -12.43 -0.99
N VAL A 81 -11.36 -12.02 0.23
CA VAL A 81 -11.99 -10.83 0.87
C VAL A 81 -11.67 -9.56 0.09
N SER A 82 -10.42 -9.36 -0.33
CA SER A 82 -10.04 -8.20 -1.14
C SER A 82 -10.77 -8.17 -2.48
N SER A 83 -10.91 -9.32 -3.12
CA SER A 83 -11.64 -9.45 -4.40
C SER A 83 -13.12 -9.17 -4.21
N ARG A 84 -13.74 -9.69 -3.13
CA ARG A 84 -15.12 -9.40 -2.78
C ARG A 84 -15.34 -7.89 -2.58
N ASP A 85 -14.50 -7.24 -1.82
CA ASP A 85 -14.62 -5.80 -1.54
C ASP A 85 -14.49 -4.96 -2.81
N ARG A 86 -13.61 -5.34 -3.73
CA ARG A 86 -13.50 -4.70 -5.04
C ARG A 86 -14.78 -4.84 -5.85
N ILE A 87 -15.32 -6.05 -5.96
CA ILE A 87 -16.58 -6.32 -6.68
C ILE A 87 -17.74 -5.55 -6.05
N MET A 88 -17.85 -5.49 -4.73
CA MET A 88 -18.87 -4.73 -4.04
C MET A 88 -18.76 -3.22 -4.31
N LYS A 89 -17.58 -2.66 -4.38
CA LYS A 89 -17.37 -1.26 -4.78
C LYS A 89 -17.82 -1.00 -6.22
N GLU A 90 -17.50 -1.89 -7.13
CA GLU A 90 -17.92 -1.80 -8.53
C GLU A 90 -19.46 -1.91 -8.67
N LEU A 91 -20.08 -2.84 -7.94
CA LEU A 91 -21.53 -2.99 -7.88
C LEU A 91 -22.21 -1.72 -7.38
N ASN A 92 -21.74 -1.16 -6.27
CA ASN A 92 -22.30 0.08 -5.71
C ASN A 92 -22.12 1.26 -6.68
N ALA A 93 -20.97 1.37 -7.34
CA ALA A 93 -20.75 2.41 -8.34
C ALA A 93 -21.68 2.26 -9.54
N ALA A 94 -21.92 1.04 -10.03
CA ALA A 94 -22.86 0.77 -11.11
C ALA A 94 -24.30 1.10 -10.70
N SER A 95 -24.72 0.67 -9.51
CA SER A 95 -26.03 0.98 -8.95
C SER A 95 -26.28 2.49 -8.84
N ASN A 96 -25.30 3.23 -8.33
CA ASN A 96 -25.39 4.68 -8.22
C ASN A 96 -25.49 5.36 -9.59
N ARG A 97 -24.77 4.86 -10.60
CA ARG A 97 -24.87 5.37 -11.96
C ARG A 97 -26.27 5.14 -12.56
N ILE A 98 -26.86 3.96 -12.36
CA ILE A 98 -28.21 3.64 -12.81
C ILE A 98 -29.23 4.52 -12.11
N GLN A 99 -29.15 4.66 -10.79
CA GLN A 99 -30.05 5.52 -10.02
C GLN A 99 -29.96 6.98 -10.47
N ARG A 100 -28.75 7.48 -10.72
CA ARG A 100 -28.55 8.84 -11.23
C ARG A 100 -29.19 9.01 -12.60
N TRP A 101 -29.03 8.03 -13.49
CA TRP A 101 -29.63 8.06 -14.83
C TRP A 101 -31.16 8.06 -14.77
N LEU A 102 -31.72 7.19 -13.91
CA LEU A 102 -33.20 7.17 -13.70
C LEU A 102 -33.72 8.50 -13.15
N LYS A 103 -33.02 9.10 -12.17
CA LYS A 103 -33.41 10.40 -11.62
C LYS A 103 -33.43 11.52 -12.66
N ILE A 104 -32.54 11.45 -13.63
CA ILE A 104 -32.45 12.49 -14.68
C ILE A 104 -33.51 12.30 -15.76
N TYR A 105 -33.72 11.08 -16.23
CA TYR A 105 -34.51 10.79 -17.41
C TYR A 105 -35.89 10.18 -17.11
N PHE A 106 -36.02 9.49 -16.00
CA PHE A 106 -37.25 8.80 -15.59
C PHE A 106 -37.51 8.92 -14.09
N PRO A 107 -37.71 10.15 -13.58
CA PRO A 107 -37.89 10.37 -12.14
C PRO A 107 -39.10 9.67 -11.54
N GLU A 108 -40.11 9.37 -12.34
CA GLU A 108 -41.34 8.67 -11.95
C GLU A 108 -41.10 7.24 -11.48
N TYR A 109 -40.00 6.60 -11.86
CA TYR A 109 -39.66 5.25 -11.41
C TYR A 109 -39.11 5.20 -10.00
N LEU A 110 -38.78 6.34 -9.41
CA LEU A 110 -38.16 6.43 -8.11
C LEU A 110 -39.03 6.96 -6.99
N THR A 111 -40.27 7.14 -7.29
CA THR A 111 -41.30 7.60 -6.32
C THR A 111 -41.95 6.43 -5.57
#